data_ba71056ea11a8af88e6352f90082349a
#
_entry.id   ba71056ea11a8af88e6352f90082349a
#
_cell.length_a   1.000
_cell.length_b   1.000
_cell.length_c   1.000
_cell.angle_alpha   90.00
_cell.angle_beta   90.00
_cell.angle_gamma   90.00
#
_symmetry.space_group_name_H-M   'P 1'
#
loop_
_entity.id
_entity.type
_entity.pdbx_description
1 polymer ?
#
loop_
_entity_poly.entity_id
_entity_poly.type
_entity_poly.pdbx_seq_one_letter_code
_entity_poly.pdbx_strand_id
1 'polypeptide(L)'
;MADHRPIIGISGSHNVEDHQLFIRENYMESVLRAGGLPVLLPHFSDEATARDIASRLDGLLLAGGGDVRPSRYGEETIPACGEPDDQRDVFELLMIQDALKLHMPIFGICRGIQILAVAMGGTLYQDIESQLGIQKQRHSQEPPYGEAVHTVRFAQDGLFARVTGAQEMRTNSMHHQSIKQPGGRLVVEGVSEDGVIEAVRAKDDDGIFAVQFHPEYLSDHSEHAARLFEHLVAKAREYAQRQIARQ
;
A
#
# COMPACT_ATOMS: atom_id res chain seq x y z
N MET A 1 17.05 -25.73 -9.55
CA MET A 1 16.43 -24.60 -10.28
C MET A 1 17.02 -23.33 -9.68
N ALA A 2 17.50 -22.37 -10.49
CA ALA A 2 18.00 -21.12 -9.96
C ALA A 2 16.89 -20.45 -9.14
N ASP A 3 17.24 -19.97 -7.95
CA ASP A 3 16.33 -19.24 -7.05
C ASP A 3 15.91 -17.93 -7.74
N HIS A 4 14.81 -17.98 -8.50
CA HIS A 4 14.34 -16.84 -9.28
C HIS A 4 13.75 -15.80 -8.32
N ARG A 5 14.39 -14.63 -8.24
CA ARG A 5 13.90 -13.52 -7.43
C ARG A 5 12.58 -13.02 -8.03
N PRO A 6 11.49 -12.91 -7.25
CA PRO A 6 10.23 -12.44 -7.78
C PRO A 6 10.29 -10.97 -8.18
N ILE A 7 9.63 -10.63 -9.29
CA ILE A 7 9.54 -9.27 -9.83
C ILE A 7 8.39 -8.54 -9.16
N ILE A 8 8.70 -7.46 -8.42
CA ILE A 8 7.73 -6.62 -7.72
C ILE A 8 7.56 -5.31 -8.47
N GLY A 9 6.41 -5.14 -9.10
CA GLY A 9 6.03 -3.86 -9.70
C GLY A 9 5.71 -2.84 -8.62
N ILE A 10 6.27 -1.64 -8.73
CA ILE A 10 6.04 -0.55 -7.77
C ILE A 10 5.34 0.59 -8.47
N SER A 11 4.19 1.05 -7.95
CA SER A 11 3.56 2.29 -8.42
C SER A 11 4.35 3.48 -7.88
N GLY A 12 4.74 4.40 -8.77
CA GLY A 12 5.44 5.62 -8.39
C GLY A 12 4.51 6.83 -8.31
N SER A 13 5.08 7.98 -7.94
CA SER A 13 4.43 9.28 -8.06
C SER A 13 4.71 9.88 -9.44
N HIS A 14 3.80 10.74 -9.89
CA HIS A 14 3.92 11.43 -11.16
C HIS A 14 4.01 12.94 -10.94
N ASN A 15 5.06 13.55 -11.44
CA ASN A 15 5.10 15.00 -11.62
C ASN A 15 4.58 15.30 -13.03
N VAL A 16 3.34 15.78 -13.11
CA VAL A 16 2.66 16.02 -14.39
C VAL A 16 3.32 17.15 -15.16
N GLU A 17 3.79 18.21 -14.48
CA GLU A 17 4.42 19.38 -15.11
C GLU A 17 5.74 19.03 -15.77
N ASP A 18 6.55 18.21 -15.10
CA ASP A 18 7.88 17.80 -15.58
C ASP A 18 7.86 16.52 -16.42
N HIS A 19 6.69 15.88 -16.59
CA HIS A 19 6.57 14.57 -17.24
C HIS A 19 7.48 13.49 -16.62
N GLN A 20 7.60 13.49 -15.28
CA GLN A 20 8.51 12.60 -14.55
C GLN A 20 7.75 11.61 -13.69
N LEU A 21 8.16 10.35 -13.76
CA LEU A 21 7.80 9.33 -12.78
C LEU A 21 8.94 9.19 -11.78
N PHE A 22 8.61 9.16 -10.50
CA PHE A 22 9.60 9.02 -9.44
C PHE A 22 9.10 8.16 -8.29
N ILE A 23 10.04 7.62 -7.53
CA ILE A 23 9.80 6.89 -6.29
C ILE A 23 10.96 7.18 -5.34
N ARG A 24 10.69 7.17 -4.04
CA ARG A 24 11.76 7.24 -3.04
C ARG A 24 12.52 5.91 -3.00
N GLU A 25 13.84 5.98 -2.93
CA GLU A 25 14.72 4.81 -2.96
C GLU A 25 14.40 3.77 -1.88
N ASN A 26 13.95 4.21 -0.71
CA ASN A 26 13.56 3.35 0.42
C ASN A 26 12.58 2.22 0.03
N TYR A 27 11.62 2.46 -0.87
CA TYR A 27 10.72 1.41 -1.36
C TYR A 27 11.48 0.32 -2.10
N MET A 28 12.35 0.74 -3.04
CA MET A 28 13.14 -0.20 -3.85
C MET A 28 14.13 -0.97 -2.99
N GLU A 29 14.83 -0.28 -2.09
CA GLU A 29 15.78 -0.89 -1.15
C GLU A 29 15.11 -1.90 -0.22
N SER A 30 13.90 -1.60 0.29
CA SER A 30 13.15 -2.52 1.15
C SER A 30 12.78 -3.81 0.42
N VAL A 31 12.34 -3.70 -0.85
CA VAL A 31 12.08 -4.87 -1.70
C VAL A 31 13.36 -5.64 -1.99
N LEU A 32 14.48 -4.95 -2.29
CA LEU A 32 15.77 -5.59 -2.54
C LEU A 32 16.27 -6.35 -1.30
N ARG A 33 16.21 -5.74 -0.11
CA ARG A 33 16.61 -6.37 1.16
C ARG A 33 15.76 -7.62 1.46
N ALA A 34 14.48 -7.58 1.14
CA ALA A 34 13.57 -8.72 1.28
C ALA A 34 13.80 -9.83 0.23
N GLY A 35 14.70 -9.62 -0.76
CA GLY A 35 15.04 -10.59 -1.79
C GLY A 35 14.15 -10.56 -3.03
N GLY A 36 13.34 -9.51 -3.22
CA GLY A 36 12.58 -9.22 -4.45
C GLY A 36 13.42 -8.45 -5.49
N LEU A 37 12.88 -8.28 -6.67
CA LEU A 37 13.42 -7.48 -7.76
C LEU A 37 12.44 -6.32 -8.05
N PRO A 38 12.69 -5.08 -7.59
CA PRO A 38 11.78 -3.97 -7.76
C PRO A 38 11.84 -3.40 -9.18
N VAL A 39 10.68 -3.08 -9.75
CA VAL A 39 10.53 -2.42 -11.04
C VAL A 39 9.54 -1.28 -10.92
N LEU A 40 9.96 -0.04 -11.20
CA LEU A 40 9.07 1.10 -11.26
C LEU A 40 8.15 0.98 -12.49
N LEU A 41 6.84 1.09 -12.26
CA LEU A 41 5.85 0.94 -13.32
C LEU A 41 5.50 2.28 -13.95
N PRO A 42 5.37 2.35 -15.30
CA PRO A 42 4.88 3.55 -15.98
C PRO A 42 3.38 3.75 -15.72
N HIS A 43 2.91 5.00 -15.71
CA HIS A 43 1.48 5.28 -15.70
C HIS A 43 0.90 5.11 -17.10
N PHE A 44 -0.26 4.49 -17.19
CA PHE A 44 -1.04 4.26 -18.42
C PHE A 44 -2.53 4.26 -18.07
N SER A 45 -3.38 4.31 -19.08
CA SER A 45 -4.83 4.37 -18.89
C SER A 45 -5.61 3.30 -19.67
N ASP A 46 -4.91 2.39 -20.36
CA ASP A 46 -5.55 1.33 -21.13
C ASP A 46 -5.43 -0.05 -20.46
N GLU A 47 -6.54 -0.81 -20.49
CA GLU A 47 -6.64 -2.13 -19.85
C GLU A 47 -5.72 -3.18 -20.47
N ALA A 48 -5.39 -3.06 -21.77
CA ALA A 48 -4.55 -4.03 -22.44
C ALA A 48 -3.11 -3.94 -21.92
N THR A 49 -2.57 -2.73 -21.81
CA THR A 49 -1.25 -2.47 -21.21
C THR A 49 -1.22 -2.90 -19.76
N ALA A 50 -2.27 -2.61 -18.97
CA ALA A 50 -2.36 -3.05 -17.58
C ALA A 50 -2.21 -4.58 -17.46
N ARG A 51 -3.00 -5.32 -18.24
CA ARG A 51 -2.99 -6.78 -18.28
C ARG A 51 -1.64 -7.34 -18.71
N ASP A 52 -1.05 -6.77 -19.74
CA ASP A 52 0.24 -7.18 -20.26
C ASP A 52 1.37 -7.00 -19.23
N ILE A 53 1.36 -5.88 -18.51
CA ILE A 53 2.33 -5.62 -17.43
C ILE A 53 2.07 -6.56 -16.25
N ALA A 54 0.82 -6.65 -15.77
CA ALA A 54 0.46 -7.51 -14.64
C ALA A 54 0.85 -8.98 -14.88
N SER A 55 0.72 -9.47 -16.13
CA SER A 55 1.09 -10.84 -16.48
C SER A 55 2.60 -11.14 -16.36
N ARG A 56 3.44 -10.13 -16.22
CA ARG A 56 4.91 -10.24 -16.12
C ARG A 56 5.44 -9.98 -14.71
N LEU A 57 4.55 -9.64 -13.79
CA LEU A 57 4.89 -9.36 -12.40
C LEU A 57 4.57 -10.56 -11.51
N ASP A 58 5.29 -10.68 -10.41
CA ASP A 58 5.03 -11.67 -9.38
C ASP A 58 4.35 -11.05 -8.13
N GLY A 59 4.39 -9.73 -8.01
CA GLY A 59 3.76 -8.98 -6.93
C GLY A 59 3.62 -7.49 -7.26
N LEU A 60 2.72 -6.81 -6.55
CA LEU A 60 2.44 -5.38 -6.72
C LEU A 60 2.65 -4.65 -5.38
N LEU A 61 3.44 -3.58 -5.39
CA LEU A 61 3.59 -2.65 -4.28
C LEU A 61 2.99 -1.30 -4.68
N LEU A 62 1.94 -0.89 -3.97
CA LEU A 62 1.30 0.42 -4.13
C LEU A 62 1.95 1.39 -3.16
N ALA A 63 2.70 2.33 -3.69
CA ALA A 63 3.48 3.28 -2.88
C ALA A 63 2.63 4.43 -2.34
N GLY A 64 3.18 5.15 -1.36
CA GLY A 64 2.63 6.39 -0.84
C GLY A 64 2.57 7.51 -1.88
N GLY A 65 1.92 8.62 -1.56
CA GLY A 65 1.75 9.76 -2.45
C GLY A 65 0.64 10.71 -2.02
N GLY A 66 0.18 11.55 -2.94
CA GLY A 66 -0.94 12.48 -2.75
C GLY A 66 -2.30 11.79 -2.63
N ASP A 67 -3.35 12.58 -2.62
CA ASP A 67 -4.71 12.11 -2.34
C ASP A 67 -5.30 11.25 -3.46
N VAL A 68 -6.20 10.34 -3.09
CA VAL A 68 -7.08 9.64 -4.04
C VAL A 68 -8.28 10.53 -4.32
N ARG A 69 -8.64 10.69 -5.59
CA ARG A 69 -9.76 11.55 -6.00
C ARG A 69 -11.09 11.09 -5.38
N PRO A 70 -11.83 11.99 -4.68
CA PRO A 70 -13.07 11.65 -4.00
C PRO A 70 -14.16 11.05 -4.88
N SER A 71 -14.26 11.45 -6.15
CA SER A 71 -15.21 10.85 -7.09
C SER A 71 -14.98 9.36 -7.36
N ARG A 72 -13.76 8.82 -7.06
CA ARG A 72 -13.47 7.38 -7.18
C ARG A 72 -14.21 6.53 -6.14
N TYR A 73 -14.63 7.15 -5.03
CA TYR A 73 -15.44 6.51 -3.98
C TYR A 73 -16.78 7.19 -3.73
N GLY A 74 -17.27 7.96 -4.76
CA GLY A 74 -18.62 8.51 -4.80
C GLY A 74 -18.87 9.72 -3.91
N GLU A 75 -17.82 10.45 -3.51
CA GLU A 75 -17.93 11.67 -2.71
C GLU A 75 -17.54 12.92 -3.50
N GLU A 76 -18.08 14.09 -3.10
CA GLU A 76 -17.66 15.40 -3.57
C GLU A 76 -16.36 15.80 -2.86
N THR A 77 -15.50 16.55 -3.57
CA THR A 77 -14.24 17.04 -3.02
C THR A 77 -14.48 18.15 -2.00
N ILE A 78 -13.94 17.98 -0.77
CA ILE A 78 -13.97 19.02 0.24
C ILE A 78 -12.74 19.94 0.14
N PRO A 79 -12.78 21.20 0.68
CA PRO A 79 -11.65 22.14 0.59
C PRO A 79 -10.35 21.66 1.24
N ALA A 80 -10.43 20.74 2.20
CA ALA A 80 -9.27 20.17 2.89
C ALA A 80 -8.63 18.98 2.17
N CYS A 81 -9.24 18.47 1.08
CA CYS A 81 -8.64 17.46 0.21
C CYS A 81 -7.44 18.07 -0.53
N GLY A 82 -6.33 17.33 -0.60
CA GLY A 82 -5.17 17.70 -1.41
C GLY A 82 -5.42 17.57 -2.91
N GLU A 83 -4.38 17.75 -3.70
CA GLU A 83 -4.47 17.57 -5.17
C GLU A 83 -4.37 16.08 -5.55
N PRO A 84 -5.44 15.49 -6.12
CA PRO A 84 -5.41 14.11 -6.60
C PRO A 84 -4.68 14.00 -7.94
N ASP A 85 -3.99 12.89 -8.15
CA ASP A 85 -3.42 12.51 -9.45
C ASP A 85 -4.33 11.52 -10.17
N ASP A 86 -5.14 12.03 -11.12
CA ASP A 86 -6.10 11.21 -11.87
C ASP A 86 -5.46 10.11 -12.71
N GLN A 87 -4.28 10.37 -13.29
CA GLN A 87 -3.59 9.37 -14.10
C GLN A 87 -3.11 8.22 -13.23
N ARG A 88 -2.59 8.54 -12.05
CA ARG A 88 -2.17 7.55 -11.09
C ARG A 88 -3.35 6.74 -10.54
N ASP A 89 -4.48 7.41 -10.24
CA ASP A 89 -5.69 6.71 -9.79
C ASP A 89 -6.15 5.67 -10.82
N VAL A 90 -6.25 6.07 -12.11
CA VAL A 90 -6.66 5.16 -13.19
C VAL A 90 -5.68 4.00 -13.32
N PHE A 91 -4.40 4.30 -13.40
CA PHE A 91 -3.33 3.31 -13.49
C PHE A 91 -3.38 2.29 -12.36
N GLU A 92 -3.40 2.75 -11.10
CA GLU A 92 -3.39 1.86 -9.95
C GLU A 92 -4.68 1.03 -9.83
N LEU A 93 -5.86 1.61 -10.14
CA LEU A 93 -7.12 0.86 -10.17
C LEU A 93 -7.10 -0.27 -11.21
N LEU A 94 -6.55 -0.04 -12.39
CA LEU A 94 -6.38 -1.07 -13.43
C LEU A 94 -5.40 -2.17 -12.95
N MET A 95 -4.26 -1.78 -12.39
CA MET A 95 -3.29 -2.74 -11.87
C MET A 95 -3.84 -3.59 -10.71
N ILE A 96 -4.57 -2.96 -9.78
CA ILE A 96 -5.24 -3.69 -8.69
C ILE A 96 -6.27 -4.67 -9.25
N GLN A 97 -7.10 -4.24 -10.21
CA GLN A 97 -8.11 -5.10 -10.82
C GLN A 97 -7.50 -6.36 -11.44
N ASP A 98 -6.40 -6.22 -12.19
CA ASP A 98 -5.76 -7.35 -12.84
C ASP A 98 -4.95 -8.20 -11.85
N ALA A 99 -4.31 -7.59 -10.85
CA ALA A 99 -3.67 -8.33 -9.75
C ALA A 99 -4.68 -9.21 -8.99
N LEU A 100 -5.88 -8.69 -8.72
CA LEU A 100 -6.96 -9.45 -8.08
C LEU A 100 -7.44 -10.63 -8.93
N LYS A 101 -7.62 -10.44 -10.25
CA LYS A 101 -8.00 -11.51 -11.18
C LYS A 101 -6.94 -12.62 -11.24
N LEU A 102 -5.68 -12.24 -11.16
CA LEU A 102 -4.54 -13.16 -11.22
C LEU A 102 -4.22 -13.81 -9.86
N HIS A 103 -4.84 -13.39 -8.76
CA HIS A 103 -4.45 -13.74 -7.40
C HIS A 103 -2.98 -13.41 -7.11
N MET A 104 -2.50 -12.29 -7.66
CA MET A 104 -1.17 -11.77 -7.44
C MET A 104 -1.12 -11.02 -6.11
N PRO A 105 -0.09 -11.19 -5.28
CA PRO A 105 0.01 -10.47 -4.00
C PRO A 105 0.15 -8.96 -4.20
N ILE A 106 -0.48 -8.22 -3.28
CA ILE A 106 -0.50 -6.75 -3.26
C ILE A 106 -0.11 -6.27 -1.87
N PHE A 107 0.86 -5.36 -1.79
CA PHE A 107 1.17 -4.61 -0.58
C PHE A 107 0.94 -3.12 -0.82
N GLY A 108 0.02 -2.50 -0.04
CA GLY A 108 -0.26 -1.06 -0.10
C GLY A 108 0.37 -0.30 1.07
N ILE A 109 1.00 0.85 0.79
CA ILE A 109 1.64 1.71 1.78
C ILE A 109 1.07 3.13 1.67
N CYS A 110 0.57 3.70 2.77
CA CYS A 110 0.02 5.05 2.89
C CYS A 110 -1.10 5.30 1.86
N ARG A 111 -0.85 6.04 0.78
CA ARG A 111 -1.82 6.16 -0.32
C ARG A 111 -2.21 4.78 -0.88
N GLY A 112 -1.31 3.80 -0.86
CA GLY A 112 -1.55 2.44 -1.31
C GLY A 112 -2.66 1.70 -0.54
N ILE A 113 -2.81 1.90 0.78
CA ILE A 113 -3.93 1.34 1.54
C ILE A 113 -5.25 1.98 1.14
N GLN A 114 -5.22 3.29 0.82
CA GLN A 114 -6.39 4.08 0.48
C GLN A 114 -6.95 3.66 -0.89
N ILE A 115 -6.11 3.63 -1.93
CA ILE A 115 -6.54 3.22 -3.27
C ILE A 115 -6.95 1.74 -3.31
N LEU A 116 -6.32 0.87 -2.51
CA LEU A 116 -6.74 -0.52 -2.35
C LEU A 116 -8.13 -0.61 -1.71
N ALA A 117 -8.41 0.18 -0.67
CA ALA A 117 -9.73 0.23 -0.05
C ALA A 117 -10.80 0.70 -1.05
N VAL A 118 -10.52 1.75 -1.84
CA VAL A 118 -11.41 2.25 -2.90
C VAL A 118 -11.66 1.17 -3.95
N ALA A 119 -10.63 0.48 -4.43
CA ALA A 119 -10.75 -0.64 -5.37
C ALA A 119 -11.61 -1.80 -4.84
N MET A 120 -11.67 -1.97 -3.51
CA MET A 120 -12.49 -2.96 -2.83
C MET A 120 -13.90 -2.47 -2.44
N GLY A 121 -14.29 -1.26 -2.92
CA GLY A 121 -15.59 -0.64 -2.65
C GLY A 121 -15.67 0.10 -1.32
N GLY A 122 -14.54 0.50 -0.77
CA GLY A 122 -14.42 1.32 0.43
C GLY A 122 -14.50 2.82 0.14
N THR A 123 -14.49 3.62 1.21
CA THR A 123 -14.50 5.09 1.18
C THR A 123 -13.41 5.64 2.12
N LEU A 124 -13.06 6.91 1.94
CA LEU A 124 -12.00 7.56 2.68
C LEU A 124 -12.53 8.78 3.47
N TYR A 125 -11.89 9.08 4.59
CA TYR A 125 -11.86 10.44 5.12
C TYR A 125 -10.86 11.22 4.26
N GLN A 126 -11.32 12.31 3.67
CA GLN A 126 -10.51 13.17 2.81
C GLN A 126 -9.53 14.02 3.63
N ASP A 127 -9.86 14.26 4.90
CA ASP A 127 -8.98 14.90 5.87
C ASP A 127 -9.45 14.54 7.30
N ILE A 128 -8.57 13.89 8.06
CA ILE A 128 -8.89 13.41 9.41
C ILE A 128 -9.08 14.54 10.40
N GLU A 129 -8.43 15.69 10.22
CA GLU A 129 -8.58 16.83 11.11
C GLU A 129 -9.97 17.46 10.97
N SER A 130 -10.38 17.80 9.76
CA SER A 130 -11.66 18.47 9.52
C SER A 130 -12.88 17.54 9.68
N GLN A 131 -12.73 16.24 9.41
CA GLN A 131 -13.84 15.30 9.42
C GLN A 131 -13.97 14.50 10.72
N LEU A 132 -12.88 14.30 11.47
CA LEU A 132 -12.86 13.53 12.72
C LEU A 132 -12.46 14.37 13.94
N GLY A 133 -11.94 15.59 13.75
CA GLY A 133 -11.40 16.41 14.84
C GLY A 133 -10.07 15.90 15.41
N ILE A 134 -9.41 14.99 14.70
CA ILE A 134 -8.10 14.46 15.08
C ILE A 134 -7.03 15.47 14.66
N GLN A 135 -6.17 15.87 15.60
CA GLN A 135 -5.11 16.82 15.31
C GLN A 135 -4.15 16.28 14.25
N LYS A 136 -3.94 17.04 13.18
CA LYS A 136 -3.10 16.66 12.03
C LYS A 136 -1.70 16.20 12.44
N GLN A 137 -1.09 16.84 13.43
CA GLN A 137 0.27 16.53 13.93
C GLN A 137 0.43 15.09 14.44
N ARG A 138 -0.66 14.41 14.79
CA ARG A 138 -0.61 13.01 15.22
C ARG A 138 -0.35 12.05 14.04
N HIS A 139 -0.76 12.45 12.83
CA HIS A 139 -0.66 11.62 11.63
C HIS A 139 0.18 12.22 10.50
N SER A 140 0.71 13.44 10.68
CA SER A 140 1.56 14.13 9.71
C SER A 140 2.78 14.70 10.40
N GLN A 141 3.78 13.84 10.65
CA GLN A 141 5.03 14.24 11.29
C GLN A 141 5.94 15.02 10.35
N GLU A 142 6.74 15.91 10.94
CA GLU A 142 7.88 16.51 10.28
C GLU A 142 9.10 15.55 10.27
N PRO A 143 10.06 15.74 9.35
CA PRO A 143 11.29 14.95 9.35
C PRO A 143 12.02 14.98 10.72
N PRO A 144 12.71 13.90 11.09
CA PRO A 144 13.07 12.72 10.28
C PRO A 144 11.96 11.65 10.25
N TYR A 145 11.66 11.13 9.06
CA TYR A 145 10.57 10.16 8.83
C TYR A 145 10.87 8.73 9.29
N GLY A 146 12.11 8.44 9.65
CA GLY A 146 12.52 7.16 10.26
C GLY A 146 12.22 7.05 11.74
N GLU A 147 11.64 8.10 12.38
CA GLU A 147 11.25 8.06 13.78
C GLU A 147 9.80 7.65 13.96
N ALA A 148 9.53 6.82 14.96
CA ALA A 148 8.19 6.36 15.28
C ALA A 148 7.47 7.35 16.22
N VAL A 149 6.26 7.80 15.83
CA VAL A 149 5.51 8.87 16.52
C VAL A 149 4.25 8.39 17.22
N HIS A 150 3.61 7.32 16.73
CA HIS A 150 2.42 6.75 17.37
C HIS A 150 2.48 5.20 17.42
N THR A 151 1.49 4.59 18.05
CA THR A 151 1.38 3.13 18.18
C THR A 151 0.19 2.63 17.38
N VAL A 152 0.42 1.58 16.59
CA VAL A 152 -0.63 0.80 15.92
C VAL A 152 -0.81 -0.51 16.67
N ARG A 153 -2.06 -0.83 17.07
CA ARG A 153 -2.42 -2.10 17.68
C ARG A 153 -3.03 -3.02 16.64
N PHE A 154 -2.51 -4.23 16.56
CA PHE A 154 -2.97 -5.24 15.62
C PHE A 154 -4.00 -6.17 16.24
N ALA A 155 -4.90 -6.71 15.41
CA ALA A 155 -5.84 -7.74 15.82
C ALA A 155 -5.08 -8.96 16.35
N GLN A 156 -5.55 -9.49 17.49
CA GLN A 156 -4.99 -10.71 18.07
C GLN A 156 -5.14 -11.85 17.05
N ASP A 157 -4.08 -12.62 16.86
CA ASP A 157 -4.01 -13.71 15.85
C ASP A 157 -4.22 -13.27 14.39
N GLY A 158 -4.25 -11.95 14.12
CA GLY A 158 -4.32 -11.37 12.79
C GLY A 158 -3.04 -11.58 11.95
N LEU A 159 -3.13 -11.28 10.66
CA LEU A 159 -1.98 -11.36 9.75
C LEU A 159 -0.80 -10.52 10.24
N PHE A 160 -1.07 -9.26 10.59
CA PHE A 160 -0.01 -8.33 10.98
C PHE A 160 0.69 -8.75 12.26
N ALA A 161 -0.05 -9.24 13.27
CA ALA A 161 0.55 -9.77 14.49
C ALA A 161 1.46 -10.98 14.21
N ARG A 162 1.06 -11.88 13.32
CA ARG A 162 1.87 -13.04 12.91
C ARG A 162 3.09 -12.64 12.09
N VAL A 163 2.93 -11.74 11.12
CA VAL A 163 4.00 -11.30 10.21
C VAL A 163 5.03 -10.46 10.95
N THR A 164 4.60 -9.44 11.68
CA THR A 164 5.52 -8.56 12.41
C THR A 164 6.10 -9.23 13.66
N GLY A 165 5.42 -10.22 14.21
CA GLY A 165 5.78 -10.85 15.49
C GLY A 165 5.44 -9.99 16.71
N ALA A 166 4.54 -8.99 16.55
CA ALA A 166 4.16 -8.07 17.62
C ALA A 166 2.65 -7.79 17.61
N GLN A 167 2.05 -7.62 18.79
CA GLN A 167 0.63 -7.23 18.94
C GLN A 167 0.45 -5.72 18.76
N GLU A 168 1.49 -4.95 18.96
CA GLU A 168 1.53 -3.52 18.70
C GLU A 168 2.89 -3.11 18.15
N MET A 169 2.92 -2.05 17.37
CA MET A 169 4.13 -1.53 16.76
C MET A 169 4.13 -0.01 16.81
N ARG A 170 5.26 0.57 17.23
CA ARG A 170 5.47 2.01 17.05
C ARG A 170 5.83 2.29 15.60
N THR A 171 5.13 3.27 14.99
CA THR A 171 5.26 3.61 13.57
C THR A 171 5.45 5.10 13.36
N ASN A 172 5.99 5.44 12.21
CA ASN A 172 5.93 6.80 11.65
C ASN A 172 4.55 7.10 11.07
N SER A 173 4.27 8.36 10.75
CA SER A 173 2.98 8.74 10.17
C SER A 173 3.09 10.01 9.34
N MET A 174 2.65 9.95 8.08
CA MET A 174 2.74 11.05 7.11
C MET A 174 1.51 11.07 6.21
N HIS A 175 0.32 11.19 6.81
CA HIS A 175 -0.93 11.23 6.08
C HIS A 175 -1.95 12.15 6.75
N HIS A 176 -2.89 12.68 5.98
CA HIS A 176 -4.06 13.40 6.48
C HIS A 176 -5.38 12.75 5.99
N GLN A 177 -5.30 11.83 5.02
CA GLN A 177 -6.41 10.97 4.64
C GLN A 177 -6.32 9.62 5.35
N SER A 178 -7.46 8.92 5.50
CA SER A 178 -7.52 7.56 6.04
C SER A 178 -8.76 6.82 5.53
N ILE A 179 -8.77 5.50 5.72
CA ILE A 179 -9.97 4.71 5.41
C ILE A 179 -11.12 5.09 6.34
N LYS A 180 -12.29 5.41 5.75
CA LYS A 180 -13.57 5.60 6.44
C LYS A 180 -14.36 4.28 6.51
N GLN A 181 -14.45 3.58 5.39
CA GLN A 181 -15.01 2.24 5.30
C GLN A 181 -14.08 1.37 4.43
N PRO A 182 -13.63 0.22 4.90
CA PRO A 182 -12.61 -0.58 4.18
C PRO A 182 -13.15 -1.31 2.94
N GLY A 183 -14.46 -1.27 2.71
CA GLY A 183 -15.11 -2.08 1.69
C GLY A 183 -15.40 -3.51 2.15
N GLY A 184 -16.24 -4.20 1.39
CA GLY A 184 -16.76 -5.52 1.81
C GLY A 184 -15.73 -6.65 1.80
N ARG A 185 -14.61 -6.49 1.11
CA ARG A 185 -13.58 -7.53 0.91
C ARG A 185 -12.35 -7.39 1.81
N LEU A 186 -12.25 -6.30 2.56
CA LEU A 186 -11.13 -6.06 3.50
C LEU A 186 -11.56 -6.30 4.95
N VAL A 187 -10.59 -6.65 5.77
CA VAL A 187 -10.68 -6.75 7.23
C VAL A 187 -9.71 -5.74 7.82
N VAL A 188 -10.18 -4.95 8.80
CA VAL A 188 -9.32 -4.08 9.60
C VAL A 188 -8.55 -4.95 10.58
N GLU A 189 -7.23 -4.85 10.56
CA GLU A 189 -6.34 -5.58 11.45
C GLU A 189 -5.42 -4.70 12.28
N GLY A 190 -5.39 -3.40 12.01
CA GLY A 190 -4.61 -2.45 12.81
C GLY A 190 -5.30 -1.11 12.94
N VAL A 191 -5.25 -0.55 14.14
CA VAL A 191 -5.76 0.79 14.44
C VAL A 191 -4.80 1.56 15.32
N SER A 192 -4.73 2.88 15.13
CA SER A 192 -4.02 3.79 16.03
C SER A 192 -4.78 4.01 17.35
N GLU A 193 -4.15 4.69 18.30
CA GLU A 193 -4.73 4.98 19.61
C GLU A 193 -6.01 5.84 19.53
N ASP A 194 -6.16 6.66 18.50
CA ASP A 194 -7.32 7.52 18.23
C ASP A 194 -8.32 6.89 17.25
N GLY A 195 -8.11 5.62 16.89
CA GLY A 195 -9.08 4.80 16.14
C GLY A 195 -8.98 4.92 14.62
N VAL A 196 -7.94 5.58 14.09
CA VAL A 196 -7.68 5.60 12.64
C VAL A 196 -7.27 4.21 12.17
N ILE A 197 -7.80 3.77 11.03
CA ILE A 197 -7.43 2.47 10.43
C ILE A 197 -6.02 2.57 9.86
N GLU A 198 -5.14 1.73 10.37
CA GLU A 198 -3.71 1.72 10.05
C GLU A 198 -3.25 0.46 9.31
N ALA A 199 -4.04 -0.63 9.36
CA ALA A 199 -3.71 -1.86 8.65
C ALA A 199 -4.98 -2.61 8.24
N VAL A 200 -4.97 -3.12 7.00
CA VAL A 200 -6.03 -3.96 6.44
C VAL A 200 -5.45 -5.13 5.64
N ARG A 201 -6.21 -6.22 5.53
CA ARG A 201 -5.93 -7.31 4.60
C ARG A 201 -7.19 -7.75 3.87
N ALA A 202 -7.04 -8.48 2.76
CA ALA A 202 -8.18 -9.16 2.15
C ALA A 202 -8.67 -10.31 3.04
N LYS A 203 -10.01 -10.57 3.03
CA LYS A 203 -10.64 -11.59 3.87
C LYS A 203 -10.10 -13.00 3.61
N ASP A 204 -9.90 -13.30 2.34
CA ASP A 204 -9.64 -14.67 1.85
C ASP A 204 -8.23 -14.83 1.25
N ASP A 205 -7.34 -13.81 1.37
CA ASP A 205 -6.00 -13.85 0.79
C ASP A 205 -5.01 -13.03 1.62
N ASP A 206 -4.15 -13.71 2.36
CA ASP A 206 -3.08 -13.10 3.17
C ASP A 206 -1.96 -12.46 2.32
N GLY A 207 -1.96 -12.65 1.01
CA GLY A 207 -1.07 -11.98 0.07
C GLY A 207 -1.51 -10.56 -0.31
N ILE A 208 -2.75 -10.15 0.06
CA ILE A 208 -3.27 -8.82 -0.21
C ILE A 208 -3.47 -8.09 1.12
N PHE A 209 -2.59 -7.14 1.40
CA PHE A 209 -2.52 -6.42 2.67
C PHE A 209 -1.99 -5.00 2.49
N ALA A 210 -2.26 -4.12 3.43
CA ALA A 210 -1.82 -2.74 3.33
C ALA A 210 -1.71 -2.06 4.71
N VAL A 211 -0.85 -1.04 4.80
CA VAL A 211 -0.64 -0.21 5.98
C VAL A 211 -0.74 1.27 5.65
N GLN A 212 -1.18 2.08 6.62
CA GLN A 212 -1.29 3.53 6.47
C GLN A 212 0.03 4.25 6.78
N PHE A 213 0.85 3.70 7.66
CA PHE A 213 2.19 4.18 7.97
C PHE A 213 3.21 3.81 6.88
N HIS A 214 4.46 4.26 7.04
CA HIS A 214 5.53 4.12 6.05
C HIS A 214 6.65 3.18 6.53
N PRO A 215 6.49 1.85 6.40
CA PRO A 215 7.49 0.88 6.83
C PRO A 215 8.79 0.94 6.03
N GLU A 216 8.79 1.52 4.82
CA GLU A 216 9.98 1.67 3.98
C GLU A 216 11.05 2.59 4.61
N TYR A 217 10.66 3.52 5.51
CA TYR A 217 11.59 4.33 6.27
C TYR A 217 12.10 3.66 7.55
N LEU A 218 11.50 2.53 7.93
CA LEU A 218 11.81 1.82 9.16
C LEU A 218 12.52 0.48 8.92
N SER A 219 12.39 -0.11 7.72
CA SER A 219 12.77 -1.49 7.42
C SER A 219 14.28 -1.77 7.45
N ASP A 220 15.13 -0.75 7.50
CA ASP A 220 16.58 -0.88 7.65
C ASP A 220 17.03 -1.06 9.11
N HIS A 221 16.18 -0.65 10.08
CA HIS A 221 16.48 -0.69 11.50
C HIS A 221 15.36 -1.28 12.37
N SER A 222 14.21 -1.63 11.81
CA SER A 222 13.09 -2.28 12.48
C SER A 222 12.79 -3.63 11.83
N GLU A 223 13.06 -4.72 12.54
CA GLU A 223 12.75 -6.07 12.10
C GLU A 223 11.24 -6.26 11.82
N HIS A 224 10.37 -5.64 12.63
CA HIS A 224 8.92 -5.68 12.44
C HIS A 224 8.51 -5.06 11.10
N ALA A 225 9.11 -3.92 10.73
CA ALA A 225 8.84 -3.26 9.44
C ALA A 225 9.42 -4.06 8.26
N ALA A 226 10.63 -4.60 8.40
CA ALA A 226 11.27 -5.43 7.38
C ALA A 226 10.43 -6.67 7.03
N ARG A 227 9.84 -7.33 8.01
CA ARG A 227 8.99 -8.52 7.83
C ARG A 227 7.76 -8.28 6.95
N LEU A 228 7.26 -7.06 6.83
CA LEU A 228 6.16 -6.75 5.91
C LEU A 228 6.60 -6.90 4.45
N PHE A 229 7.80 -6.43 4.11
CA PHE A 229 8.38 -6.61 2.77
C PHE A 229 8.79 -8.07 2.51
N GLU A 230 9.32 -8.75 3.52
CA GLU A 230 9.62 -10.19 3.45
C GLU A 230 8.36 -11.01 3.18
N HIS A 231 7.22 -10.65 3.80
CA HIS A 231 5.94 -11.29 3.55
C HIS A 231 5.46 -11.09 2.11
N LEU A 232 5.53 -9.85 1.57
CA LEU A 232 5.22 -9.58 0.16
C LEU A 232 6.07 -10.45 -0.77
N VAL A 233 7.38 -10.47 -0.56
CA VAL A 233 8.32 -11.20 -1.42
C VAL A 233 8.13 -12.71 -1.30
N ALA A 234 7.81 -13.23 -0.10
CA ALA A 234 7.48 -14.65 0.09
C ALA A 234 6.21 -15.03 -0.68
N LYS A 235 5.14 -14.21 -0.59
CA LYS A 235 3.90 -14.43 -1.34
C LYS A 235 4.11 -14.32 -2.86
N ALA A 236 4.92 -13.37 -3.31
CA ALA A 236 5.29 -13.25 -4.71
C ALA A 236 6.06 -14.48 -5.23
N ARG A 237 6.96 -15.03 -4.43
CA ARG A 237 7.66 -16.27 -4.76
C ARG A 237 6.72 -17.47 -4.86
N GLU A 238 5.78 -17.61 -3.92
CA GLU A 238 4.73 -18.64 -3.99
C GLU A 238 3.86 -18.47 -5.24
N TYR A 239 3.51 -17.22 -5.60
CA TYR A 239 2.75 -16.92 -6.81
C TYR A 239 3.52 -17.31 -8.07
N ALA A 240 4.77 -16.89 -8.23
CA ALA A 240 5.62 -17.25 -9.37
C ALA A 240 5.74 -18.78 -9.55
N GLN A 241 5.93 -19.51 -8.46
CA GLN A 241 6.00 -20.99 -8.51
C GLN A 241 4.68 -21.61 -9.00
N ARG A 242 3.52 -21.07 -8.58
CA ARG A 242 2.22 -21.53 -9.07
C ARG A 242 2.02 -21.26 -10.56
N GLN A 243 2.53 -20.13 -11.09
CA GLN A 243 2.44 -19.81 -12.52
C GLN A 243 3.30 -20.75 -13.37
N ILE A 244 4.52 -21.05 -12.93
CA ILE A 244 5.41 -22.03 -13.62
C ILE A 244 4.79 -23.42 -13.65
N ALA A 245 4.14 -23.85 -12.57
CA ALA A 245 3.51 -25.18 -12.50
C ALA A 245 2.25 -25.33 -13.37
N ARG A 246 1.67 -24.24 -13.88
CA ARG A 246 0.50 -24.21 -14.76
C ARG A 246 0.83 -24.18 -16.26
N GLN A 247 2.09 -23.90 -16.60
CA GLN A 247 2.64 -23.96 -17.97
C GLN A 247 3.14 -25.35 -18.35
#